data_c949fb42903761b033aafa31ee605244
#
_entry.id   c949fb42903761b033aafa31ee605244
#
_cell.length_a   1.000
_cell.length_b   1.000
_cell.length_c   1.000
_cell.angle_alpha   90.00
_cell.angle_beta   90.00
_cell.angle_gamma   90.00
#
_symmetry.space_group_name_H-M   'P 1'
#
loop_
_entity.id
_entity.type
_entity.pdbx_description
1 polymer ?
#
loop_
_entity_poly.entity_id
_entity_poly.type
_entity_poly.pdbx_seq_one_letter_code
_entity_poly.pdbx_strand_id
1 'polypeptide(L)'
;MAICGLAGACTSGKIDQTAQGTAGSGSAGATSSSAGASGSTAGAMGGGSAGSVAGSGGGSNGAAGDGTPDGGQATDAGTDAPKVGNCTVPDDTFSPIASLSLTGCMDPINPTKFNARAVPYEVNSPLWSDGADKARAFILPTGQKIHVDATTGQWTFPVGTVMIKSFIFDGKLVETRLFMSIDADTWIGYGYQWNTSQTDATVVPIQGADVMFDTGKQTVHWYYPSRDDCMKCHNQVAGNTLGPSNEQMYRVATGDTTNQFDKFQALSLFDAAPVAPTASQVLVTPYPGQLGSPPASATLDQKARSYLQANCAHCHQPNQMTSTGGTIMSPFPNFDLRYTTALHDANICNVMTNKGLVPGSTATKIFVPGDPTNSVMWVRMTEPPSDDDTSGRMPQIGTHVVDTMGVQLIKDWITSIPSCP
;
A
#
# COMPACT_ATOMS: atom_id res chain seq x y z
N MET A 1 -56.81 -0.63 -16.85
CA MET A 1 -57.11 -0.39 -15.45
C MET A 1 -55.81 0.17 -14.83
N ALA A 2 -55.80 1.44 -14.58
CA ALA A 2 -54.63 2.19 -14.10
C ALA A 2 -54.44 1.96 -12.60
N ILE A 3 -53.18 1.98 -12.09
CA ILE A 3 -52.82 2.45 -10.78
C ILE A 3 -51.31 2.75 -10.80
N CYS A 4 -51.03 4.00 -10.84
CA CYS A 4 -50.41 4.91 -9.86
C CYS A 4 -49.01 4.52 -9.38
N GLY A 5 -48.07 5.39 -9.74
CA GLY A 5 -46.69 5.45 -9.27
C GLY A 5 -46.54 5.99 -7.85
N LEU A 6 -45.34 5.78 -7.29
CA LEU A 6 -44.81 6.59 -6.19
C LEU A 6 -43.31 6.74 -6.39
N ALA A 7 -42.93 7.96 -6.73
CA ALA A 7 -41.55 8.41 -6.74
C ALA A 7 -41.09 8.63 -5.29
N GLY A 8 -40.06 7.92 -4.87
CA GLY A 8 -39.34 8.16 -3.64
C GLY A 8 -37.95 8.74 -3.95
N ALA A 9 -37.79 10.02 -3.68
CA ALA A 9 -36.52 10.71 -3.82
C ALA A 9 -35.54 10.25 -2.72
N CYS A 10 -34.38 9.76 -3.13
CA CYS A 10 -33.24 9.53 -2.24
C CYS A 10 -32.59 10.87 -1.95
N THR A 11 -32.78 11.37 -0.73
CA THR A 11 -32.02 12.51 -0.21
C THR A 11 -30.68 12.01 0.33
N SER A 12 -29.60 12.51 -0.26
CA SER A 12 -28.24 12.37 0.24
C SER A 12 -28.10 13.16 1.56
N GLY A 13 -27.94 12.46 2.67
CA GLY A 13 -27.61 13.06 3.96
C GLY A 13 -26.17 13.55 3.98
N LYS A 14 -25.99 14.87 3.96
CA LYS A 14 -24.73 15.53 4.31
C LYS A 14 -24.52 15.39 5.81
N ILE A 15 -23.37 14.90 6.21
CA ILE A 15 -22.90 14.96 7.60
C ILE A 15 -22.22 16.32 7.75
N ASP A 16 -22.83 17.18 8.53
CA ASP A 16 -22.32 18.49 8.88
C ASP A 16 -21.29 18.36 10.01
N GLN A 17 -20.05 18.72 9.74
CA GLN A 17 -19.00 18.84 10.76
C GLN A 17 -18.87 20.29 11.19
N THR A 18 -19.63 20.70 12.18
CA THR A 18 -19.34 21.91 12.93
C THR A 18 -19.55 21.67 14.43
N ALA A 19 -18.44 21.46 15.12
CA ALA A 19 -18.38 21.72 16.56
C ALA A 19 -17.08 22.46 16.86
N GLN A 20 -17.15 23.79 16.84
CA GLN A 20 -16.15 24.66 17.44
C GLN A 20 -16.33 24.65 18.97
N GLY A 21 -15.32 24.17 19.67
CA GLY A 21 -15.19 24.31 21.10
C GLY A 21 -14.29 25.50 21.43
N THR A 22 -14.84 26.45 22.13
CA THR A 22 -14.23 27.70 22.59
C THR A 22 -13.07 27.48 23.54
N ALA A 23 -12.00 28.25 23.30
CA ALA A 23 -10.82 28.37 24.14
C ALA A 23 -11.13 29.00 25.50
N GLY A 24 -10.66 28.35 26.56
CA GLY A 24 -10.54 28.93 27.90
C GLY A 24 -9.08 29.27 28.20
N SER A 25 -8.83 30.55 28.33
CA SER A 25 -7.56 31.12 28.76
C SER A 25 -7.35 30.95 30.27
N GLY A 26 -6.19 30.35 30.65
CA GLY A 26 -5.73 30.33 32.02
C GLY A 26 -4.21 30.51 32.05
N SER A 27 -3.77 31.67 32.54
CA SER A 27 -2.40 32.08 32.66
C SER A 27 -1.79 31.64 34.01
N ALA A 28 -0.46 31.57 34.00
CA ALA A 28 0.49 31.80 35.07
C ALA A 28 1.25 30.60 35.66
N GLY A 29 2.57 30.77 35.69
CA GLY A 29 3.45 30.12 36.62
C GLY A 29 4.82 29.79 36.05
N ALA A 30 5.67 30.79 35.84
CA ALA A 30 7.10 30.61 35.62
C ALA A 30 7.81 30.27 36.93
N THR A 31 8.67 29.26 36.94
CA THR A 31 9.80 29.19 37.84
C THR A 31 11.01 28.58 37.14
N SER A 32 12.02 29.40 37.05
CA SER A 32 13.37 29.11 36.61
C SER A 32 14.13 28.36 37.72
N SER A 33 14.95 27.38 37.33
CA SER A 33 16.16 27.08 38.05
C SER A 33 17.24 26.50 37.15
N SER A 34 18.37 27.11 37.29
CA SER A 34 19.61 27.03 36.53
C SER A 34 20.53 25.88 36.97
N ALA A 35 21.47 25.60 36.09
CA ALA A 35 22.86 25.23 36.28
C ALA A 35 23.26 23.76 36.47
N GLY A 36 24.22 23.36 35.63
CA GLY A 36 25.04 22.20 35.82
C GLY A 36 25.92 21.93 34.61
N ALA A 37 26.98 22.72 34.40
CA ALA A 37 28.03 22.48 33.42
C ALA A 37 29.13 21.61 34.02
N SER A 38 29.61 20.64 33.26
CA SER A 38 30.94 20.04 33.31
C SER A 38 31.13 19.27 32.01
N GLY A 39 32.05 19.53 31.10
CA GLY A 39 33.43 19.91 31.18
C GLY A 39 34.36 18.70 31.18
N SER A 40 34.90 18.36 29.98
CA SER A 40 36.28 17.85 29.74
C SER A 40 36.36 17.05 28.46
N THR A 41 37.14 17.52 27.60
CA THR A 41 38.52 17.47 27.12
C THR A 41 38.77 16.50 26.00
N ALA A 42 39.07 17.09 24.92
CA ALA A 42 40.03 16.94 23.84
C ALA A 42 40.89 15.65 23.80
N GLY A 43 41.03 15.13 22.61
CA GLY A 43 42.07 14.22 22.17
C GLY A 43 42.27 14.35 20.68
N ALA A 44 43.17 15.19 20.27
CA ALA A 44 43.68 15.29 18.91
C ALA A 44 44.93 14.42 18.78
N MET A 45 45.10 13.77 17.62
CA MET A 45 46.38 13.40 16.95
C MET A 45 45.97 12.69 15.68
N GLY A 46 46.39 13.01 14.50
CA GLY A 46 47.58 13.37 13.78
C GLY A 46 47.50 12.57 12.51
N GLY A 47 47.48 13.07 11.30
CA GLY A 47 48.58 13.59 10.55
C GLY A 47 49.11 12.52 9.58
N GLY A 48 49.13 12.82 8.27
CA GLY A 48 49.83 12.04 7.23
C GLY A 48 49.22 12.27 5.86
N SER A 49 49.61 13.24 5.18
CA SER A 49 50.61 13.48 4.12
C SER A 49 50.28 12.97 2.75
N ALA A 50 50.20 13.91 1.87
CA ALA A 50 50.17 13.95 0.44
C ALA A 50 51.13 12.99 -0.29
N GLY A 51 50.70 12.63 -1.51
CA GLY A 51 51.53 12.03 -2.54
C GLY A 51 51.06 12.42 -3.91
N SER A 52 51.56 13.56 -4.39
CA SER A 52 51.46 13.97 -5.77
C SER A 52 52.56 13.30 -6.59
N VAL A 53 52.24 12.70 -7.72
CA VAL A 53 53.21 12.36 -8.75
C VAL A 53 52.75 12.95 -10.10
N ALA A 54 53.50 13.94 -10.50
CA ALA A 54 53.47 14.48 -11.85
C ALA A 54 54.36 13.60 -12.78
N GLY A 55 53.88 13.33 -13.96
CA GLY A 55 54.69 12.71 -15.03
C GLY A 55 54.45 13.40 -16.35
N SER A 56 55.43 14.16 -16.74
CA SER A 56 55.51 14.93 -17.97
C SER A 56 56.01 14.08 -19.17
N GLY A 57 55.58 14.41 -20.37
CA GLY A 57 56.49 14.47 -21.47
C GLY A 57 56.15 13.71 -22.75
N GLY A 58 56.15 14.43 -23.83
CA GLY A 58 56.46 13.90 -25.16
C GLY A 58 55.60 14.39 -26.30
N GLY A 59 55.99 15.49 -26.89
CA GLY A 59 55.47 15.98 -28.19
C GLY A 59 56.09 15.27 -29.38
N SER A 60 55.41 15.28 -30.50
CA SER A 60 56.08 15.38 -31.82
C SER A 60 55.09 15.83 -32.91
N ASN A 61 55.62 16.72 -33.72
CA ASN A 61 55.04 17.41 -34.88
C ASN A 61 54.58 16.49 -36.00
N GLY A 62 53.59 16.93 -36.77
CA GLY A 62 53.29 16.33 -38.08
C GLY A 62 52.22 17.08 -38.88
N ALA A 63 52.70 17.92 -39.76
CA ALA A 63 52.21 18.30 -41.10
C ALA A 63 50.78 18.80 -41.32
N ALA A 64 50.71 20.01 -41.85
CA ALA A 64 49.60 20.68 -42.51
C ALA A 64 49.11 19.90 -43.75
N GLY A 65 47.78 19.67 -43.80
CA GLY A 65 47.06 19.25 -45.00
C GLY A 65 45.91 20.25 -45.26
N ASP A 66 46.01 20.91 -46.37
CA ASP A 66 45.07 21.84 -46.97
C ASP A 66 43.82 21.04 -47.41
N GLY A 67 42.62 21.39 -46.89
CA GLY A 67 41.37 20.73 -47.22
C GLY A 67 40.20 21.70 -47.13
N THR A 68 39.65 22.03 -48.27
CA THR A 68 38.44 22.81 -48.57
C THR A 68 37.31 22.65 -47.58
N PRO A 69 36.53 23.70 -47.29
CA PRO A 69 35.36 23.60 -46.44
C PRO A 69 34.23 22.88 -47.19
N ASP A 70 34.02 21.64 -46.83
CA ASP A 70 32.84 20.88 -47.28
C ASP A 70 31.65 21.25 -46.38
N GLY A 71 30.47 21.33 -47.02
CA GLY A 71 29.26 21.90 -46.52
C GLY A 71 28.81 21.33 -45.20
N GLY A 72 28.51 22.23 -44.26
CA GLY A 72 27.90 21.89 -42.98
C GLY A 72 26.62 21.05 -43.15
N GLN A 73 26.75 19.79 -42.86
CA GLN A 73 25.59 18.92 -42.60
C GLN A 73 24.95 19.39 -41.28
N ALA A 74 23.80 20.07 -41.40
CA ALA A 74 22.97 20.36 -40.29
C ALA A 74 22.63 19.00 -39.64
N THR A 75 23.21 18.73 -38.48
CA THR A 75 22.70 17.65 -37.61
C THR A 75 21.30 18.07 -37.21
N ASP A 76 20.33 17.47 -37.88
CA ASP A 76 18.96 17.51 -37.51
C ASP A 76 18.91 16.90 -36.08
N ALA A 77 18.87 17.75 -35.09
CA ALA A 77 18.54 17.37 -33.72
C ALA A 77 17.05 17.07 -33.71
N GLY A 78 16.71 15.98 -34.40
CA GLY A 78 15.40 15.38 -34.24
C GLY A 78 15.20 15.11 -32.76
N THR A 79 14.33 15.88 -32.15
CA THR A 79 13.79 15.58 -30.84
C THR A 79 12.99 14.30 -31.00
N ASP A 80 13.67 13.14 -30.90
CA ASP A 80 12.99 11.86 -30.81
C ASP A 80 12.07 11.94 -29.60
N ALA A 81 10.76 11.90 -29.86
CA ALA A 81 9.79 11.84 -28.80
C ALA A 81 10.15 10.65 -27.86
N PRO A 82 10.07 10.82 -26.55
CA PRO A 82 10.42 9.77 -25.60
C PRO A 82 9.68 8.48 -25.96
N LYS A 83 10.42 7.38 -26.12
CA LYS A 83 9.81 6.07 -26.44
C LYS A 83 8.97 5.61 -25.24
N VAL A 84 7.69 5.31 -25.50
CA VAL A 84 6.80 4.69 -24.51
C VAL A 84 7.24 3.24 -24.31
N GLY A 85 7.42 2.84 -23.05
CA GLY A 85 7.74 1.47 -22.64
C GLY A 85 6.57 0.49 -22.89
N ASN A 86 6.81 -0.78 -22.59
CA ASN A 86 5.84 -1.87 -22.76
C ASN A 86 5.20 -2.34 -21.45
N CYS A 87 5.27 -1.54 -20.40
CA CYS A 87 4.89 -1.93 -19.05
C CYS A 87 5.60 -3.22 -18.61
N THR A 88 6.90 -3.15 -18.59
CA THR A 88 7.81 -4.22 -18.15
C THR A 88 8.72 -3.71 -17.04
N VAL A 89 9.36 -4.62 -16.32
CA VAL A 89 10.41 -4.27 -15.35
C VAL A 89 11.48 -3.46 -16.08
N PRO A 90 11.93 -2.30 -15.54
CA PRO A 90 13.01 -1.53 -16.13
C PRO A 90 14.34 -2.28 -16.02
N ASP A 91 15.22 -2.10 -17.01
CA ASP A 91 16.56 -2.71 -17.02
C ASP A 91 17.41 -2.27 -15.83
N ASP A 92 17.27 -1.01 -15.41
CA ASP A 92 17.83 -0.48 -14.17
C ASP A 92 16.72 -0.22 -13.14
N THR A 93 16.65 -1.08 -12.14
CA THR A 93 15.64 -1.00 -11.07
C THR A 93 15.87 0.17 -10.10
N PHE A 94 17.07 0.76 -10.08
CA PHE A 94 17.35 1.95 -9.27
C PHE A 94 16.93 3.25 -9.97
N SER A 95 16.86 3.24 -11.31
CA SER A 95 16.47 4.37 -12.14
C SER A 95 15.17 4.09 -12.90
N PRO A 96 14.01 4.10 -12.22
CA PRO A 96 12.73 3.85 -12.89
C PRO A 96 12.41 4.98 -13.88
N ILE A 97 11.52 4.66 -14.82
CA ILE A 97 11.01 5.64 -15.78
C ILE A 97 10.34 6.78 -15.01
N ALA A 98 10.78 8.02 -15.25
CA ALA A 98 10.38 9.17 -14.44
C ALA A 98 8.89 9.55 -14.58
N SER A 99 8.30 9.32 -15.76
CA SER A 99 6.90 9.63 -16.08
C SER A 99 6.09 8.35 -16.23
N LEU A 100 4.93 8.29 -15.59
CA LEU A 100 4.04 7.12 -15.64
C LEU A 100 3.54 6.85 -17.08
N SER A 101 3.24 7.90 -17.84
CA SER A 101 2.81 7.77 -19.24
C SER A 101 3.85 7.07 -20.12
N LEU A 102 5.14 7.25 -19.81
CA LEU A 102 6.23 6.62 -20.55
C LEU A 102 6.48 5.16 -20.15
N THR A 103 5.91 4.67 -19.06
CA THR A 103 6.05 3.26 -18.67
C THR A 103 5.32 2.31 -19.61
N GLY A 104 4.30 2.79 -20.31
CA GLY A 104 3.38 1.97 -21.09
C GLY A 104 2.37 1.17 -20.25
N CYS A 105 2.31 1.41 -18.93
CA CYS A 105 1.35 0.75 -18.04
C CYS A 105 -0.04 1.39 -18.09
N MET A 106 -0.11 2.64 -18.53
CA MET A 106 -1.36 3.37 -18.72
C MET A 106 -1.73 3.47 -20.19
N ASP A 107 -2.98 3.80 -20.48
CA ASP A 107 -3.45 4.03 -21.84
C ASP A 107 -2.80 5.29 -22.42
N PRO A 108 -2.17 5.23 -23.60
CA PRO A 108 -1.44 6.36 -24.16
C PRO A 108 -2.32 7.53 -24.60
N ILE A 109 -3.62 7.30 -24.79
CA ILE A 109 -4.61 8.32 -25.19
C ILE A 109 -5.27 8.93 -23.96
N ASN A 110 -5.57 8.06 -22.97
CA ASN A 110 -6.18 8.48 -21.71
C ASN A 110 -5.35 7.97 -20.53
N PRO A 111 -4.35 8.73 -20.08
CA PRO A 111 -3.39 8.28 -19.07
C PRO A 111 -4.02 7.96 -17.71
N THR A 112 -5.29 8.34 -17.47
CA THR A 112 -6.02 7.96 -16.25
C THR A 112 -6.60 6.54 -16.32
N LYS A 113 -6.51 5.86 -17.46
CA LYS A 113 -6.92 4.46 -17.65
C LYS A 113 -5.71 3.54 -17.75
N PHE A 114 -5.91 2.30 -17.40
CA PHE A 114 -4.90 1.27 -17.59
C PHE A 114 -4.71 0.94 -19.08
N ASN A 115 -3.51 0.49 -19.43
CA ASN A 115 -3.22 -0.04 -20.76
C ASN A 115 -4.19 -1.18 -21.12
N ALA A 116 -4.52 -1.32 -22.41
CA ALA A 116 -5.46 -2.33 -22.91
C ALA A 116 -5.05 -3.79 -22.61
N ARG A 117 -3.76 -4.06 -22.34
CA ARG A 117 -3.28 -5.38 -21.91
C ARG A 117 -3.51 -5.66 -20.44
N ALA A 118 -3.79 -4.63 -19.65
CA ALA A 118 -4.00 -4.79 -18.22
C ALA A 118 -5.33 -5.48 -17.92
N VAL A 119 -5.30 -6.46 -17.04
CA VAL A 119 -6.46 -7.18 -16.57
C VAL A 119 -6.95 -6.53 -15.29
N PRO A 120 -8.07 -5.80 -15.31
CA PRO A 120 -8.61 -5.18 -14.12
C PRO A 120 -9.19 -6.23 -13.17
N TYR A 121 -9.08 -5.95 -11.86
CA TYR A 121 -9.66 -6.80 -10.83
C TYR A 121 -10.13 -6.01 -9.62
N GLU A 122 -11.05 -6.60 -8.89
CA GLU A 122 -11.54 -6.13 -7.60
C GLU A 122 -11.30 -7.17 -6.51
N VAL A 123 -11.26 -6.72 -5.27
CA VAL A 123 -11.09 -7.57 -4.09
C VAL A 123 -12.33 -7.51 -3.19
N ASN A 124 -12.61 -8.58 -2.45
CA ASN A 124 -13.74 -8.64 -1.55
C ASN A 124 -13.57 -7.73 -0.33
N SER A 125 -12.38 -7.76 0.29
CA SER A 125 -12.06 -6.93 1.45
C SER A 125 -10.86 -6.02 1.10
N PRO A 126 -11.09 -4.72 0.85
CA PRO A 126 -10.02 -3.80 0.48
C PRO A 126 -9.21 -3.36 1.69
N LEU A 127 -7.89 -3.19 1.49
CA LEU A 127 -7.01 -2.49 2.43
C LEU A 127 -7.50 -1.04 2.63
N TRP A 128 -7.56 -0.58 3.87
CA TRP A 128 -7.76 0.84 4.20
C TRP A 128 -6.59 1.69 3.68
N SER A 129 -6.86 2.84 3.14
CA SER A 129 -5.87 3.81 2.67
C SER A 129 -6.51 5.20 2.73
N ASP A 130 -6.69 5.71 3.95
CA ASP A 130 -7.21 7.06 4.25
C ASP A 130 -8.53 7.43 3.54
N GLY A 131 -9.36 6.44 3.23
CA GLY A 131 -10.61 6.63 2.53
C GLY A 131 -10.49 6.69 0.99
N ALA A 132 -9.30 6.54 0.43
CA ALA A 132 -9.14 6.52 -1.03
C ALA A 132 -9.88 5.33 -1.68
N ASP A 133 -10.57 5.59 -2.77
CA ASP A 133 -11.01 4.57 -3.71
C ASP A 133 -9.81 3.97 -4.45
N LYS A 134 -9.95 2.76 -4.99
CA LYS A 134 -8.84 2.07 -5.63
C LYS A 134 -9.27 1.39 -6.92
N ALA A 135 -8.50 1.64 -7.97
CA ALA A 135 -8.52 0.82 -9.19
C ALA A 135 -7.29 -0.10 -9.21
N ARG A 136 -7.48 -1.34 -9.67
CA ARG A 136 -6.41 -2.35 -9.69
C ARG A 136 -6.42 -3.11 -11.00
N ALA A 137 -5.22 -3.42 -11.47
CA ALA A 137 -5.03 -4.30 -12.62
C ALA A 137 -3.68 -5.03 -12.51
N PHE A 138 -3.49 -6.04 -13.33
CA PHE A 138 -2.19 -6.65 -13.54
C PHE A 138 -1.91 -6.86 -15.03
N ILE A 139 -0.64 -6.91 -15.39
CA ILE A 139 -0.18 -7.28 -16.73
C ILE A 139 0.75 -8.47 -16.56
N LEU A 140 0.44 -9.57 -17.24
CA LEU A 140 1.30 -10.75 -17.32
C LEU A 140 2.25 -10.64 -18.51
N PRO A 141 3.46 -11.22 -18.44
CA PRO A 141 4.29 -11.47 -19.60
C PRO A 141 3.54 -12.36 -20.59
N THR A 142 3.80 -12.14 -21.87
CA THR A 142 3.12 -12.88 -22.95
C THR A 142 3.29 -14.39 -22.80
N GLY A 143 2.17 -15.12 -22.80
CA GLY A 143 2.15 -16.58 -22.70
C GLY A 143 2.38 -17.14 -21.30
N GLN A 144 2.68 -16.30 -20.32
CA GLN A 144 2.82 -16.74 -18.93
C GLN A 144 1.47 -16.79 -18.21
N LYS A 145 1.40 -17.60 -17.15
CA LYS A 145 0.17 -17.91 -16.43
C LYS A 145 0.35 -17.76 -14.93
N ILE A 146 -0.75 -17.51 -14.25
CA ILE A 146 -0.83 -17.46 -12.79
C ILE A 146 -0.94 -18.90 -12.29
N HIS A 147 -0.12 -19.25 -11.31
CA HIS A 147 -0.26 -20.48 -10.52
C HIS A 147 -1.13 -20.23 -9.29
N VAL A 148 -2.09 -21.11 -9.04
CA VAL A 148 -2.92 -21.08 -7.85
C VAL A 148 -2.65 -22.32 -7.01
N ASP A 149 -2.13 -22.13 -5.80
CA ASP A 149 -1.95 -23.22 -4.85
C ASP A 149 -3.30 -23.82 -4.46
N ALA A 150 -3.49 -25.11 -4.73
CA ALA A 150 -4.76 -25.79 -4.54
C ALA A 150 -5.15 -25.96 -3.06
N THR A 151 -4.17 -25.87 -2.15
CA THR A 151 -4.39 -26.04 -0.70
C THR A 151 -4.71 -24.74 -0.01
N THR A 152 -3.94 -23.68 -0.34
CA THR A 152 -4.03 -22.39 0.33
C THR A 152 -4.86 -21.37 -0.44
N GLY A 153 -5.14 -21.60 -1.72
CA GLY A 153 -5.81 -20.64 -2.59
C GLY A 153 -4.98 -19.40 -2.94
N GLN A 154 -3.69 -19.38 -2.57
CA GLN A 154 -2.80 -18.25 -2.88
C GLN A 154 -2.39 -18.25 -4.36
N TRP A 155 -2.27 -17.04 -4.92
CA TRP A 155 -1.88 -16.84 -6.31
C TRP A 155 -0.40 -16.46 -6.40
N THR A 156 0.33 -17.19 -7.23
CA THR A 156 1.72 -16.89 -7.57
C THR A 156 1.78 -16.38 -9.01
N PHE A 157 2.31 -15.18 -9.17
CA PHE A 157 2.44 -14.53 -10.47
C PHE A 157 3.81 -14.83 -11.10
N PRO A 158 3.89 -15.00 -12.43
CA PRO A 158 5.14 -15.24 -13.11
C PRO A 158 6.08 -14.04 -13.06
N VAL A 159 7.38 -14.30 -13.15
CA VAL A 159 8.43 -13.26 -13.27
C VAL A 159 8.12 -12.33 -14.44
N GLY A 160 8.30 -11.03 -14.24
CA GLY A 160 7.95 -9.98 -15.21
C GLY A 160 6.51 -9.49 -15.11
N THR A 161 5.71 -10.00 -14.16
CA THR A 161 4.37 -9.46 -13.89
C THR A 161 4.45 -8.03 -13.34
N VAL A 162 3.55 -7.17 -13.77
CA VAL A 162 3.36 -5.82 -13.23
C VAL A 162 1.97 -5.72 -12.63
N MET A 163 1.91 -5.48 -11.32
CA MET A 163 0.68 -5.11 -10.62
C MET A 163 0.54 -3.59 -10.65
N ILE A 164 -0.66 -3.09 -10.94
CA ILE A 164 -0.97 -1.67 -11.02
C ILE A 164 -2.07 -1.36 -10.00
N LYS A 165 -1.85 -0.36 -9.15
CA LYS A 165 -2.83 0.08 -8.17
C LYS A 165 -2.91 1.60 -8.14
N SER A 166 -4.05 2.15 -8.49
CA SER A 166 -4.32 3.59 -8.45
C SER A 166 -5.19 3.95 -7.26
N PHE A 167 -4.88 5.06 -6.60
CA PHE A 167 -5.62 5.63 -5.48
C PHE A 167 -6.34 6.89 -5.93
N ILE A 168 -7.60 7.01 -5.53
CA ILE A 168 -8.53 7.98 -6.08
C ILE A 168 -9.25 8.69 -4.94
N PHE A 169 -9.27 10.04 -4.97
CA PHE A 169 -10.12 10.87 -4.13
C PHE A 169 -10.96 11.80 -4.99
N ASP A 170 -12.26 11.87 -4.73
CA ASP A 170 -13.20 12.74 -5.45
C ASP A 170 -13.15 12.56 -6.98
N GLY A 171 -12.81 11.37 -7.45
CA GLY A 171 -12.66 11.05 -8.87
C GLY A 171 -11.32 11.46 -9.47
N LYS A 172 -10.37 12.00 -8.68
CA LYS A 172 -9.01 12.32 -9.11
C LYS A 172 -8.01 11.28 -8.63
N LEU A 173 -7.11 10.88 -9.52
CA LEU A 173 -5.97 10.05 -9.19
C LEU A 173 -4.96 10.85 -8.35
N VAL A 174 -4.56 10.29 -7.22
CA VAL A 174 -3.53 10.87 -6.34
C VAL A 174 -2.22 10.14 -6.53
N GLU A 175 -2.27 8.82 -6.54
CA GLU A 175 -1.11 7.95 -6.70
C GLU A 175 -1.43 6.78 -7.61
N THR A 176 -0.46 6.36 -8.42
CA THR A 176 -0.45 5.03 -9.05
C THR A 176 0.82 4.30 -8.64
N ARG A 177 0.70 3.10 -8.10
CA ARG A 177 1.82 2.21 -7.77
C ARG A 177 1.95 1.14 -8.83
N LEU A 178 3.19 0.92 -9.26
CA LEU A 178 3.59 -0.24 -10.05
C LEU A 178 4.41 -1.15 -9.13
N PHE A 179 4.00 -2.41 -9.04
CA PHE A 179 4.70 -3.42 -8.25
C PHE A 179 5.09 -4.55 -9.19
N MET A 180 6.39 -4.77 -9.38
CA MET A 180 6.94 -5.55 -10.48
C MET A 180 7.76 -6.73 -9.98
N SER A 181 7.53 -7.93 -10.53
CA SER A 181 8.32 -9.13 -10.26
C SER A 181 9.61 -9.12 -11.09
N ILE A 182 10.74 -9.06 -10.42
CA ILE A 182 12.07 -9.02 -11.06
C ILE A 182 12.58 -10.44 -11.31
N ASP A 183 12.44 -11.30 -10.31
CA ASP A 183 12.77 -12.71 -10.35
C ASP A 183 11.76 -13.51 -9.50
N ALA A 184 12.03 -14.79 -9.25
CA ALA A 184 11.13 -15.68 -8.54
C ALA A 184 10.78 -15.19 -7.12
N ASP A 185 11.71 -14.53 -6.45
CA ASP A 185 11.61 -14.15 -5.04
C ASP A 185 11.58 -12.62 -4.82
N THR A 186 11.96 -11.85 -5.84
CA THR A 186 12.17 -10.40 -5.71
C THR A 186 11.12 -9.61 -6.47
N TRP A 187 10.50 -8.70 -5.75
CA TRP A 187 9.59 -7.69 -6.29
C TRP A 187 10.08 -6.29 -5.94
N ILE A 188 9.71 -5.30 -6.75
CA ILE A 188 10.04 -3.91 -6.51
C ILE A 188 8.83 -3.01 -6.73
N GLY A 189 8.67 -2.00 -5.86
CA GLY A 189 7.58 -1.04 -5.92
C GLY A 189 8.04 0.35 -6.39
N TYR A 190 7.24 0.99 -7.24
CA TYR A 190 7.40 2.38 -7.64
C TYR A 190 6.09 3.13 -7.45
N GLY A 191 6.12 4.21 -6.67
CA GLY A 191 5.02 5.17 -6.56
C GLY A 191 5.14 6.25 -7.62
N TYR A 192 4.00 6.69 -8.15
CA TYR A 192 3.89 7.82 -9.09
C TYR A 192 2.85 8.81 -8.57
N GLN A 193 3.28 10.03 -8.31
CA GLN A 193 2.43 11.14 -7.87
C GLN A 193 1.76 11.80 -9.09
N TRP A 194 0.43 11.86 -9.09
CA TRP A 194 -0.33 12.52 -10.15
C TRP A 194 -0.27 14.04 -10.02
N ASN A 195 -0.17 14.70 -11.18
CA ASN A 195 -0.37 16.14 -11.26
C ASN A 195 -1.87 16.47 -11.10
N THR A 196 -2.17 17.70 -10.67
CA THR A 196 -3.55 18.15 -10.43
C THR A 196 -4.40 18.23 -11.71
N SER A 197 -3.76 18.37 -12.89
CA SER A 197 -4.42 18.36 -14.21
C SER A 197 -4.77 16.96 -14.70
N GLN A 198 -4.33 15.91 -14.02
CA GLN A 198 -4.61 14.50 -14.36
C GLN A 198 -4.11 14.10 -15.76
N THR A 199 -3.01 14.70 -16.20
CA THR A 199 -2.41 14.44 -17.52
C THR A 199 -1.28 13.43 -17.45
N ASP A 200 -0.56 13.36 -16.32
CA ASP A 200 0.53 12.41 -16.07
C ASP A 200 0.87 12.33 -14.57
N ALA A 201 1.72 11.38 -14.22
CA ALA A 201 2.27 11.24 -12.89
C ALA A 201 3.79 11.07 -12.93
N THR A 202 4.46 11.66 -11.95
CA THR A 202 5.93 11.62 -11.82
C THR A 202 6.33 10.61 -10.74
N VAL A 203 7.41 9.88 -10.97
CA VAL A 203 7.93 8.90 -10.01
C VAL A 203 8.26 9.59 -8.68
N VAL A 204 7.83 8.96 -7.60
CA VAL A 204 8.11 9.40 -6.22
C VAL A 204 9.59 9.10 -5.89
N PRO A 205 10.28 9.97 -5.15
CA PRO A 205 11.63 9.71 -4.67
C PRO A 205 11.73 8.37 -3.93
N ILE A 206 12.91 7.73 -3.95
CA ILE A 206 13.15 6.42 -3.33
C ILE A 206 12.80 6.38 -1.85
N GLN A 207 13.01 7.50 -1.13
CA GLN A 207 12.70 7.66 0.29
C GLN A 207 11.22 7.92 0.57
N GLY A 208 10.38 7.98 -0.46
CA GLY A 208 8.97 8.35 -0.31
C GLY A 208 8.76 9.85 -0.25
N ALA A 209 7.52 10.27 -0.02
CA ALA A 209 7.13 11.66 0.17
C ALA A 209 5.86 11.76 1.02
N ASP A 210 5.70 12.88 1.69
CA ASP A 210 4.51 13.21 2.46
C ASP A 210 3.98 14.56 1.95
N VAL A 211 2.78 14.57 1.36
CA VAL A 211 2.32 15.69 0.53
C VAL A 211 0.85 16.01 0.78
N MET A 212 0.54 17.27 0.82
CA MET A 212 -0.83 17.76 0.74
C MET A 212 -1.29 17.80 -0.71
N PHE A 213 -2.27 16.98 -1.08
CA PHE A 213 -2.83 16.89 -2.43
C PHE A 213 -4.19 17.57 -2.48
N ASP A 214 -4.36 18.54 -3.38
CA ASP A 214 -5.62 19.24 -3.59
C ASP A 214 -6.46 18.53 -4.67
N THR A 215 -7.60 17.96 -4.27
CA THR A 215 -8.56 17.36 -5.18
C THR A 215 -9.44 18.39 -5.89
N GLY A 216 -9.42 19.64 -5.44
CA GLY A 216 -10.36 20.70 -5.83
C GLY A 216 -11.67 20.67 -5.04
N LYS A 217 -11.91 19.67 -4.19
CA LYS A 217 -13.02 19.61 -3.22
C LYS A 217 -12.50 19.55 -1.79
N GLN A 218 -11.35 18.94 -1.59
CA GLN A 218 -10.66 18.83 -0.31
C GLN A 218 -9.16 18.74 -0.52
N THR A 219 -8.41 19.07 0.51
CA THR A 219 -6.98 18.81 0.58
C THR A 219 -6.76 17.52 1.38
N VAL A 220 -6.06 16.57 0.79
CA VAL A 220 -5.76 15.27 1.38
C VAL A 220 -4.29 15.24 1.77
N HIS A 221 -4.00 14.88 3.02
CA HIS A 221 -2.66 14.55 3.46
C HIS A 221 -2.35 13.13 2.99
N TRP A 222 -1.42 12.97 2.04
CA TRP A 222 -1.15 11.68 1.41
C TRP A 222 0.30 11.26 1.56
N TYR A 223 0.49 10.08 2.12
CA TYR A 223 1.78 9.44 2.26
C TYR A 223 2.10 8.57 1.04
N TYR A 224 3.13 8.98 0.30
CA TYR A 224 3.73 8.17 -0.76
C TYR A 224 4.83 7.30 -0.13
N PRO A 225 4.65 5.99 0.00
CA PRO A 225 5.62 5.13 0.66
C PRO A 225 6.98 5.14 -0.03
N SER A 226 8.04 5.01 0.76
CA SER A 226 9.37 4.69 0.26
C SER A 226 9.37 3.31 -0.40
N ARG A 227 10.41 2.98 -1.17
CA ARG A 227 10.55 1.62 -1.74
C ARG A 227 10.69 0.57 -0.64
N ASP A 228 11.38 0.89 0.45
CA ASP A 228 11.52 0.01 1.60
C ASP A 228 10.18 -0.22 2.32
N ASP A 229 9.32 0.81 2.40
CA ASP A 229 8.00 0.66 2.99
C ASP A 229 7.11 -0.30 2.21
N CYS A 230 7.24 -0.32 0.88
CA CYS A 230 6.52 -1.30 0.06
C CYS A 230 6.82 -2.73 0.52
N MET A 231 8.10 -3.02 0.79
CA MET A 231 8.57 -4.36 1.13
C MET A 231 8.24 -4.79 2.56
N LYS A 232 7.88 -3.84 3.45
CA LYS A 232 7.40 -4.19 4.80
C LYS A 232 6.10 -5.00 4.76
N CYS A 233 5.24 -4.73 3.78
CA CYS A 233 3.99 -5.45 3.57
C CYS A 233 4.11 -6.50 2.44
N HIS A 234 4.72 -6.12 1.30
CA HIS A 234 4.85 -6.93 0.10
C HIS A 234 6.07 -7.85 0.18
N ASN A 235 6.02 -8.82 1.07
CA ASN A 235 7.09 -9.80 1.27
C ASN A 235 6.63 -11.21 0.90
N GLN A 236 7.58 -12.15 0.81
CA GLN A 236 7.34 -13.52 0.38
C GLN A 236 6.31 -14.25 1.27
N VAL A 237 6.39 -14.08 2.61
CA VAL A 237 5.47 -14.72 3.55
C VAL A 237 4.03 -14.23 3.38
N ALA A 238 3.86 -12.95 3.02
CA ALA A 238 2.56 -12.36 2.71
C ALA A 238 2.10 -12.62 1.26
N GLY A 239 2.83 -13.43 0.49
CA GLY A 239 2.51 -13.73 -0.91
C GLY A 239 2.83 -12.62 -1.89
N ASN A 240 3.72 -11.68 -1.54
CA ASN A 240 4.17 -10.52 -2.32
C ASN A 240 3.03 -9.57 -2.78
N THR A 241 2.03 -10.06 -3.48
CA THR A 241 0.99 -9.25 -4.14
C THR A 241 -0.14 -8.77 -3.23
N LEU A 242 -0.27 -9.34 -2.02
CA LEU A 242 -1.17 -8.96 -0.91
C LEU A 242 -2.69 -8.98 -1.18
N GLY A 243 -3.14 -9.29 -2.33
CA GLY A 243 -4.57 -9.25 -2.61
C GLY A 243 -5.06 -10.51 -3.30
N PRO A 244 -4.41 -10.91 -4.38
CA PRO A 244 -4.87 -12.03 -5.18
C PRO A 244 -4.75 -13.37 -4.45
N SER A 245 -5.87 -13.85 -3.96
CA SER A 245 -6.10 -15.20 -3.45
C SER A 245 -7.52 -15.61 -3.80
N ASN A 246 -7.83 -16.89 -3.73
CA ASN A 246 -9.18 -17.38 -4.08
C ASN A 246 -10.26 -16.68 -3.25
N GLU A 247 -10.01 -16.51 -1.95
CA GLU A 247 -10.97 -15.92 -1.01
C GLU A 247 -11.25 -14.44 -1.30
N GLN A 248 -10.24 -13.71 -1.76
CA GLN A 248 -10.35 -12.28 -2.08
C GLN A 248 -10.90 -12.01 -3.46
N MET A 249 -10.61 -12.90 -4.41
CA MET A 249 -10.87 -12.66 -5.84
C MET A 249 -12.17 -13.31 -6.34
N TYR A 250 -12.77 -14.22 -5.54
CA TYR A 250 -14.02 -14.88 -5.94
C TYR A 250 -15.21 -13.95 -5.75
N ARG A 251 -15.50 -13.16 -6.79
CA ARG A 251 -16.57 -12.17 -6.82
C ARG A 251 -17.03 -11.84 -8.23
N VAL A 252 -18.20 -11.26 -8.34
CA VAL A 252 -18.64 -10.53 -9.54
C VAL A 252 -18.14 -9.08 -9.37
N ALA A 253 -17.30 -8.61 -10.30
CA ALA A 253 -16.80 -7.25 -10.27
C ALA A 253 -17.90 -6.24 -10.66
N THR A 254 -17.71 -4.99 -10.25
CA THR A 254 -18.68 -3.92 -10.51
C THR A 254 -18.97 -3.74 -12.00
N GLY A 255 -20.23 -3.77 -12.35
CA GLY A 255 -20.68 -3.66 -13.74
C GLY A 255 -20.62 -4.97 -14.54
N ASP A 256 -20.17 -6.05 -13.92
CA ASP A 256 -20.11 -7.39 -14.53
C ASP A 256 -21.33 -8.23 -14.19
N THR A 257 -21.50 -9.32 -14.93
CA THR A 257 -22.55 -10.34 -14.70
C THR A 257 -21.96 -11.71 -14.37
N THR A 258 -20.67 -11.89 -14.57
CA THR A 258 -19.95 -13.16 -14.34
C THR A 258 -18.86 -12.97 -13.29
N ASN A 259 -18.53 -14.06 -12.57
CA ASN A 259 -17.47 -14.06 -11.60
C ASN A 259 -16.11 -13.77 -12.25
N GLN A 260 -15.22 -13.06 -11.54
CA GLN A 260 -13.86 -12.79 -12.02
C GLN A 260 -13.08 -14.06 -12.37
N PHE A 261 -13.26 -15.15 -11.61
CA PHE A 261 -12.62 -16.42 -11.91
C PHE A 261 -12.97 -16.92 -13.30
N ASP A 262 -14.27 -16.91 -13.66
CA ASP A 262 -14.74 -17.35 -14.97
C ASP A 262 -14.14 -16.47 -16.08
N LYS A 263 -14.06 -15.18 -15.86
CA LYS A 263 -13.44 -14.23 -16.80
C LYS A 263 -11.95 -14.52 -16.99
N PHE A 264 -11.21 -14.70 -15.90
CA PHE A 264 -9.77 -14.95 -15.96
C PHE A 264 -9.46 -16.33 -16.56
N GLN A 265 -10.32 -17.30 -16.32
CA GLN A 265 -10.25 -18.62 -16.96
C GLN A 265 -10.54 -18.53 -18.46
N ALA A 266 -11.55 -17.78 -18.87
CA ALA A 266 -11.85 -17.54 -20.29
C ALA A 266 -10.70 -16.83 -21.02
N LEU A 267 -9.95 -15.97 -20.32
CA LEU A 267 -8.72 -15.34 -20.81
C LEU A 267 -7.49 -16.26 -20.74
N SER A 268 -7.65 -17.51 -20.27
CA SER A 268 -6.57 -18.50 -20.10
C SER A 268 -5.41 -18.03 -19.21
N LEU A 269 -5.70 -17.25 -18.18
CA LEU A 269 -4.68 -16.64 -17.30
C LEU A 269 -4.11 -17.61 -16.27
N PHE A 270 -4.75 -18.75 -16.01
CA PHE A 270 -4.29 -19.75 -15.05
C PHE A 270 -3.60 -20.94 -15.72
N ASP A 271 -2.60 -21.51 -15.05
CA ASP A 271 -1.98 -22.77 -15.47
C ASP A 271 -2.90 -23.98 -15.23
N ALA A 272 -3.69 -23.91 -14.15
CA ALA A 272 -4.77 -24.85 -13.84
C ALA A 272 -6.00 -24.05 -13.36
N ALA A 273 -7.21 -24.57 -13.59
CA ALA A 273 -8.43 -23.92 -13.14
C ALA A 273 -8.42 -23.79 -11.60
N PRO A 274 -8.57 -22.58 -11.06
CA PRO A 274 -8.63 -22.39 -9.60
C PRO A 274 -9.89 -23.04 -9.04
N VAL A 275 -9.77 -23.62 -7.84
CA VAL A 275 -10.91 -24.15 -7.12
C VAL A 275 -11.70 -22.99 -6.52
N ALA A 276 -13.00 -22.93 -6.81
CA ALA A 276 -13.87 -21.92 -6.23
C ALA A 276 -13.96 -22.14 -4.70
N PRO A 277 -13.73 -21.10 -3.88
CA PRO A 277 -13.87 -21.19 -2.44
C PRO A 277 -15.34 -21.40 -2.06
N THR A 278 -15.57 -22.07 -0.93
CA THR A 278 -16.92 -22.15 -0.35
C THR A 278 -17.36 -20.80 0.20
N ALA A 279 -18.65 -20.59 0.41
CA ALA A 279 -19.20 -19.32 0.91
C ALA A 279 -18.59 -18.90 2.27
N SER A 280 -18.16 -19.85 3.10
CA SER A 280 -17.50 -19.57 4.38
C SER A 280 -16.03 -19.20 4.26
N GLN A 281 -15.41 -19.51 3.12
CA GLN A 281 -14.02 -19.18 2.82
C GLN A 281 -13.88 -17.84 2.11
N VAL A 282 -14.93 -17.35 1.46
CA VAL A 282 -14.89 -16.06 0.75
C VAL A 282 -14.83 -14.92 1.75
N LEU A 283 -13.84 -14.03 1.59
CA LEU A 283 -13.82 -12.78 2.34
C LEU A 283 -15.03 -11.93 1.99
N VAL A 284 -15.53 -11.20 2.95
CA VAL A 284 -16.67 -10.30 2.75
C VAL A 284 -16.21 -8.85 2.87
N THR A 285 -16.89 -7.94 2.18
CA THR A 285 -16.66 -6.51 2.34
C THR A 285 -16.99 -6.13 3.78
N PRO A 286 -16.04 -5.56 4.55
CA PRO A 286 -16.28 -5.27 5.98
C PRO A 286 -17.23 -4.09 6.18
N TYR A 287 -17.33 -3.19 5.21
CA TYR A 287 -18.07 -1.92 5.34
C TYR A 287 -19.38 -1.92 4.58
N PRO A 288 -20.45 -1.34 5.15
CA PRO A 288 -21.67 -1.09 4.40
C PRO A 288 -21.45 -0.02 3.33
N GLY A 289 -22.09 -0.19 2.17
CA GLY A 289 -22.09 0.82 1.09
C GLY A 289 -20.84 0.88 0.21
N GLN A 290 -19.80 0.08 0.49
CA GLN A 290 -18.71 -0.10 -0.47
C GLN A 290 -19.10 -1.06 -1.60
N LEU A 291 -18.41 -0.94 -2.74
CA LEU A 291 -18.56 -1.86 -3.86
C LEU A 291 -18.47 -3.32 -3.38
N GLY A 292 -19.53 -4.10 -3.63
CA GLY A 292 -19.63 -5.44 -3.10
C GLY A 292 -20.07 -5.48 -1.63
N SER A 293 -21.08 -4.67 -1.25
CA SER A 293 -21.68 -4.75 0.11
C SER A 293 -21.73 -6.18 0.61
N PRO A 294 -21.38 -6.42 1.90
CA PRO A 294 -21.35 -7.78 2.42
C PRO A 294 -22.70 -8.44 2.18
N PRO A 295 -22.73 -9.75 1.87
CA PRO A 295 -23.99 -10.47 1.82
C PRO A 295 -24.80 -10.18 3.09
N ALA A 296 -26.10 -10.05 2.98
CA ALA A 296 -26.97 -9.83 4.15
C ALA A 296 -26.78 -10.91 5.23
N SER A 297 -26.32 -12.10 4.83
CA SER A 297 -25.99 -13.24 5.70
C SER A 297 -24.60 -13.16 6.34
N ALA A 298 -23.73 -12.19 5.97
CA ALA A 298 -22.39 -12.12 6.54
C ALA A 298 -22.43 -11.80 8.04
N THR A 299 -21.82 -12.66 8.83
CA THR A 299 -21.75 -12.50 10.29
C THR A 299 -20.76 -11.39 10.67
N LEU A 300 -20.87 -10.89 11.90
CA LEU A 300 -19.93 -9.93 12.46
C LEU A 300 -18.49 -10.49 12.46
N ASP A 301 -18.34 -11.76 12.81
CA ASP A 301 -17.05 -12.45 12.80
C ASP A 301 -16.44 -12.48 11.38
N GLN A 302 -17.21 -12.86 10.38
CA GLN A 302 -16.72 -12.85 8.98
C GLN A 302 -16.27 -11.47 8.54
N LYS A 303 -17.02 -10.41 8.89
CA LYS A 303 -16.65 -9.02 8.56
C LYS A 303 -15.36 -8.60 9.26
N ALA A 304 -15.26 -8.84 10.57
CA ALA A 304 -14.08 -8.48 11.35
C ALA A 304 -12.84 -9.23 10.87
N ARG A 305 -12.95 -10.53 10.61
CA ARG A 305 -11.83 -11.35 10.13
C ARG A 305 -11.43 -11.00 8.70
N SER A 306 -12.38 -10.66 7.84
CA SER A 306 -12.08 -10.14 6.50
C SER A 306 -11.33 -8.81 6.56
N TYR A 307 -11.71 -7.94 7.50
CA TYR A 307 -10.99 -6.70 7.77
C TYR A 307 -9.56 -6.96 8.26
N LEU A 308 -9.39 -7.86 9.22
CA LEU A 308 -8.09 -8.23 9.77
C LEU A 308 -7.19 -8.87 8.70
N GLN A 309 -7.73 -9.74 7.85
CA GLN A 309 -7.01 -10.31 6.70
C GLN A 309 -6.45 -9.22 5.79
N ALA A 310 -7.28 -8.26 5.40
CA ALA A 310 -6.91 -7.24 4.42
C ALA A 310 -5.96 -6.17 4.97
N ASN A 311 -6.06 -5.85 6.28
CA ASN A 311 -5.38 -4.71 6.88
C ASN A 311 -4.25 -5.08 7.84
N CYS A 312 -4.20 -6.31 8.35
CA CYS A 312 -3.31 -6.69 9.43
C CYS A 312 -2.50 -7.96 9.14
N ALA A 313 -3.12 -8.97 8.50
CA ALA A 313 -2.54 -10.30 8.37
C ALA A 313 -1.25 -10.33 7.54
N HIS A 314 -1.05 -9.38 6.61
CA HIS A 314 0.17 -9.29 5.82
C HIS A 314 1.43 -9.01 6.69
N CYS A 315 1.24 -8.42 7.89
CA CYS A 315 2.30 -8.26 8.89
C CYS A 315 2.12 -9.21 10.09
N HIS A 316 0.88 -9.57 10.42
CA HIS A 316 0.55 -10.35 11.61
C HIS A 316 0.17 -11.79 11.24
N GLN A 317 1.18 -12.57 10.89
CA GLN A 317 1.13 -14.00 10.62
C GLN A 317 2.47 -14.66 10.99
N PRO A 318 2.53 -15.99 11.20
CA PRO A 318 3.78 -16.68 11.52
C PRO A 318 4.85 -16.49 10.43
N ASN A 319 6.11 -16.51 10.86
CA ASN A 319 7.30 -16.46 9.99
C ASN A 319 7.45 -15.20 9.14
N GLN A 320 6.84 -14.09 9.55
CA GLN A 320 6.96 -12.83 8.83
C GLN A 320 8.41 -12.37 8.72
N MET A 321 8.81 -11.90 7.52
CA MET A 321 10.16 -11.48 7.17
C MET A 321 10.26 -9.96 7.03
N THR A 322 11.43 -9.38 7.32
CA THR A 322 11.74 -7.99 6.99
C THR A 322 12.12 -7.85 5.52
N SER A 323 12.02 -6.65 4.96
CA SER A 323 12.49 -6.32 3.61
C SER A 323 13.98 -6.61 3.36
N THR A 324 14.78 -6.76 4.42
CA THR A 324 16.21 -7.09 4.35
C THR A 324 16.49 -8.58 4.48
N GLY A 325 15.47 -9.45 4.41
CA GLY A 325 15.62 -10.90 4.56
C GLY A 325 15.80 -11.37 6.00
N GLY A 326 15.81 -10.45 6.96
CA GLY A 326 15.73 -10.80 8.38
C GLY A 326 14.29 -11.11 8.77
N THR A 327 14.07 -12.13 9.59
CA THR A 327 12.78 -12.30 10.24
C THR A 327 12.40 -10.96 10.87
N ILE A 328 11.20 -10.43 10.58
CA ILE A 328 10.67 -9.41 11.46
C ILE A 328 10.70 -10.09 12.81
N MET A 329 11.75 -9.79 13.55
CA MET A 329 11.80 -10.07 14.96
C MET A 329 10.67 -9.24 15.57
N SER A 330 9.47 -9.71 15.24
CA SER A 330 8.39 -9.43 16.12
C SER A 330 8.84 -10.07 17.42
N PRO A 331 9.22 -9.30 18.44
CA PRO A 331 9.42 -9.84 19.77
C PRO A 331 8.08 -10.34 20.33
N PHE A 332 7.11 -10.58 19.46
CA PHE A 332 5.72 -10.85 19.74
C PHE A 332 5.49 -12.33 19.74
N PRO A 333 4.65 -12.81 20.63
CA PRO A 333 4.07 -14.12 20.41
C PRO A 333 3.58 -14.11 18.95
N ASN A 334 4.02 -15.13 18.20
CA ASN A 334 3.56 -15.35 16.83
C ASN A 334 2.04 -15.46 16.86
N PHE A 335 1.34 -14.36 16.59
CA PHE A 335 -0.09 -14.39 16.44
C PHE A 335 -0.48 -14.27 14.96
N ASP A 336 -1.61 -14.83 14.62
CA ASP A 336 -2.05 -15.01 13.25
C ASP A 336 -3.42 -14.38 13.04
N LEU A 337 -3.50 -13.35 12.22
CA LEU A 337 -4.74 -12.65 11.88
C LEU A 337 -5.27 -13.02 10.50
N ARG A 338 -4.76 -14.10 9.89
CA ARG A 338 -5.30 -14.58 8.62
C ARG A 338 -6.73 -15.05 8.77
N TYR A 339 -7.52 -14.83 7.73
CA TYR A 339 -8.94 -15.21 7.69
C TYR A 339 -9.17 -16.70 7.93
N THR A 340 -8.26 -17.55 7.44
CA THR A 340 -8.32 -19.01 7.58
C THR A 340 -7.97 -19.51 8.97
N THR A 341 -7.29 -18.72 9.82
CA THR A 341 -6.88 -19.12 11.17
C THR A 341 -8.03 -18.91 12.15
N ALA A 342 -8.49 -19.96 12.80
CA ALA A 342 -9.56 -19.86 13.80
C ALA A 342 -9.11 -19.02 15.01
N LEU A 343 -10.06 -18.36 15.70
CA LEU A 343 -9.72 -17.46 16.83
C LEU A 343 -8.94 -18.17 17.95
N HIS A 344 -9.23 -19.46 18.21
CA HIS A 344 -8.51 -20.25 19.22
C HIS A 344 -7.05 -20.56 18.80
N ASP A 345 -6.76 -20.57 17.49
CA ASP A 345 -5.41 -20.81 16.96
C ASP A 345 -4.64 -19.50 16.69
N ALA A 346 -5.35 -18.37 16.72
CA ALA A 346 -4.77 -17.06 16.38
C ALA A 346 -3.73 -16.55 17.40
N ASN A 347 -3.64 -17.19 18.57
CA ASN A 347 -2.71 -16.83 19.65
C ASN A 347 -2.81 -15.35 20.08
N ILE A 348 -4.02 -14.82 20.16
CA ILE A 348 -4.27 -13.44 20.59
C ILE A 348 -5.08 -13.36 21.89
N CYS A 349 -5.92 -14.37 22.17
CA CYS A 349 -6.90 -14.31 23.23
C CYS A 349 -6.25 -14.37 24.61
N ASN A 350 -6.39 -13.31 25.39
CA ASN A 350 -5.74 -13.10 26.68
C ASN A 350 -4.20 -13.18 26.67
N VAL A 351 -3.56 -13.10 25.50
CA VAL A 351 -2.11 -13.11 25.34
C VAL A 351 -1.55 -11.74 25.65
N MET A 352 -0.53 -11.68 26.50
CA MET A 352 0.17 -10.42 26.84
C MET A 352 0.92 -9.88 25.64
N THR A 353 0.87 -8.54 25.44
CA THR A 353 1.77 -7.86 24.53
C THR A 353 3.14 -7.70 25.16
N ASN A 354 4.19 -7.81 24.37
CA ASN A 354 5.57 -7.52 24.80
C ASN A 354 6.10 -6.17 24.27
N LYS A 355 5.30 -5.42 23.48
CA LYS A 355 5.56 -3.99 23.26
C LYS A 355 5.02 -3.17 24.44
N GLY A 356 5.71 -2.08 24.71
CA GLY A 356 5.29 -1.13 25.75
C GLY A 356 3.81 -0.74 25.64
N LEU A 357 3.29 -0.21 26.72
CA LEU A 357 1.91 0.30 26.77
C LEU A 357 1.74 1.41 25.72
N VAL A 358 0.57 1.46 25.11
CA VAL A 358 0.16 2.63 24.34
C VAL A 358 0.03 3.81 25.31
N PRO A 359 0.58 4.99 24.99
CA PRO A 359 0.48 6.15 25.87
C PRO A 359 -0.96 6.41 26.32
N GLY A 360 -1.20 6.57 27.61
CA GLY A 360 -2.53 6.79 28.16
C GLY A 360 -3.42 5.56 28.30
N SER A 361 -2.98 4.37 27.86
CA SER A 361 -3.72 3.10 27.99
C SER A 361 -3.08 2.19 29.06
N THR A 362 -3.92 1.42 29.75
CA THR A 362 -3.54 0.35 30.67
C THR A 362 -3.65 -1.05 30.06
N ALA A 363 -4.06 -1.14 28.80
CA ALA A 363 -4.23 -2.41 28.10
C ALA A 363 -2.90 -3.14 27.91
N THR A 364 -2.83 -4.39 28.35
CA THR A 364 -1.62 -5.23 28.30
C THR A 364 -1.80 -6.50 27.48
N LYS A 365 -3.03 -6.85 27.12
CA LYS A 365 -3.34 -8.08 26.37
C LYS A 365 -3.74 -7.75 24.95
N ILE A 366 -3.37 -8.59 24.00
CA ILE A 366 -3.65 -8.38 22.58
C ILE A 366 -5.16 -8.32 22.35
N PHE A 367 -5.90 -9.26 22.88
CA PHE A 367 -7.35 -9.38 22.76
C PHE A 367 -7.95 -9.84 24.09
N VAL A 368 -8.90 -9.09 24.60
CA VAL A 368 -9.66 -9.44 25.82
C VAL A 368 -11.14 -9.62 25.44
N PRO A 369 -11.71 -10.83 25.54
CA PRO A 369 -13.12 -11.05 25.21
C PRO A 369 -14.05 -10.10 25.95
N GLY A 370 -15.00 -9.49 25.23
CA GLY A 370 -15.98 -8.57 25.78
C GLY A 370 -15.44 -7.17 26.14
N ASP A 371 -14.11 -6.96 26.09
CA ASP A 371 -13.51 -5.72 26.56
C ASP A 371 -12.52 -5.11 25.53
N PRO A 372 -13.01 -4.29 24.60
CA PRO A 372 -12.16 -3.63 23.63
C PRO A 372 -11.18 -2.64 24.28
N THR A 373 -11.55 -1.97 25.37
CA THR A 373 -10.70 -0.96 26.02
C THR A 373 -9.44 -1.55 26.67
N ASN A 374 -9.49 -2.81 27.06
CA ASN A 374 -8.34 -3.57 27.54
C ASN A 374 -7.70 -4.47 26.47
N SER A 375 -8.13 -4.36 25.20
CA SER A 375 -7.60 -5.07 24.05
C SER A 375 -6.62 -4.18 23.29
N VAL A 376 -5.31 -4.45 23.37
CA VAL A 376 -4.23 -3.65 22.76
C VAL A 376 -4.43 -3.51 21.24
N MET A 377 -4.95 -4.55 20.56
CA MET A 377 -5.21 -4.45 19.13
C MET A 377 -6.19 -3.32 18.79
N TRP A 378 -7.27 -3.17 19.57
CA TRP A 378 -8.25 -2.10 19.35
C TRP A 378 -7.68 -0.74 19.76
N VAL A 379 -7.02 -0.66 20.92
CA VAL A 379 -6.40 0.58 21.41
C VAL A 379 -5.43 1.14 20.39
N ARG A 380 -4.54 0.30 19.82
CA ARG A 380 -3.58 0.73 18.80
C ARG A 380 -4.23 1.21 17.50
N MET A 381 -5.42 0.71 17.16
CA MET A 381 -6.17 1.16 15.99
C MET A 381 -6.83 2.52 16.21
N THR A 382 -7.08 2.90 17.46
CA THR A 382 -7.70 4.20 17.82
C THR A 382 -6.69 5.33 17.96
N GLU A 383 -5.39 5.02 18.06
CA GLU A 383 -4.35 6.04 18.19
C GLU A 383 -4.31 6.94 16.96
N PRO A 384 -4.25 8.27 17.16
CA PRO A 384 -4.08 9.19 16.06
C PRO A 384 -2.73 8.99 15.37
N PRO A 385 -2.60 9.36 14.11
CA PRO A 385 -1.30 9.42 13.43
C PRO A 385 -0.36 10.33 14.20
N SER A 386 0.91 9.94 14.28
CA SER A 386 1.99 10.79 14.78
C SER A 386 3.14 10.72 13.79
N ASP A 387 3.87 11.84 13.65
CA ASP A 387 5.02 11.94 12.75
C ASP A 387 6.21 11.11 13.24
N ASP A 388 6.21 10.76 14.52
CA ASP A 388 7.14 9.84 15.14
C ASP A 388 6.43 8.50 15.41
N ASP A 389 7.04 7.38 15.09
CA ASP A 389 6.50 6.02 15.34
C ASP A 389 6.42 5.68 16.86
N THR A 390 6.34 6.69 17.72
CA THR A 390 6.33 6.51 19.19
C THR A 390 4.96 6.21 19.76
N SER A 391 3.89 6.54 19.03
CA SER A 391 2.49 6.30 19.47
C SER A 391 2.14 4.82 19.61
N GLY A 392 2.86 3.97 18.88
CA GLY A 392 2.53 2.54 18.81
C GLY A 392 1.23 2.25 18.07
N ARG A 393 0.77 3.17 17.24
CA ARG A 393 -0.40 3.04 16.37
C ARG A 393 -0.30 1.82 15.44
N MET A 394 -1.43 1.25 15.05
CA MET A 394 -1.56 0.26 13.97
C MET A 394 -2.65 0.69 12.97
N PRO A 395 -2.38 0.63 11.65
CA PRO A 395 -1.11 0.30 11.01
C PRO A 395 -0.01 1.34 11.28
N GLN A 396 1.25 0.92 11.32
CA GLN A 396 2.40 1.81 11.58
C GLN A 396 2.74 2.72 10.39
N ILE A 397 2.38 2.32 9.17
CA ILE A 397 2.76 3.00 7.92
C ILE A 397 1.57 3.13 6.98
N GLY A 398 1.65 4.11 6.09
CA GLY A 398 0.79 4.22 4.92
C GLY A 398 -0.58 4.81 5.17
N THR A 399 -0.85 5.40 6.34
CA THR A 399 -2.12 6.07 6.64
C THR A 399 -1.94 7.26 7.57
N HIS A 400 -2.66 8.36 7.28
CA HIS A 400 -2.77 9.55 8.13
C HIS A 400 -4.12 9.66 8.84
N VAL A 401 -5.08 8.80 8.49
CA VAL A 401 -6.44 8.89 9.03
C VAL A 401 -6.80 7.58 9.71
N VAL A 402 -7.39 7.69 10.91
CA VAL A 402 -7.95 6.53 11.61
C VAL A 402 -9.16 6.00 10.84
N ASP A 403 -9.17 4.71 10.59
CA ASP A 403 -10.34 4.01 10.02
C ASP A 403 -11.44 3.85 11.07
N THR A 404 -12.28 4.86 11.21
CA THR A 404 -13.32 4.87 12.23
C THR A 404 -14.34 3.74 12.08
N MET A 405 -14.62 3.31 10.85
CA MET A 405 -15.51 2.19 10.58
C MET A 405 -14.85 0.85 10.94
N GLY A 406 -13.57 0.68 10.60
CA GLY A 406 -12.80 -0.49 10.98
C GLY A 406 -12.62 -0.59 12.49
N VAL A 407 -12.31 0.52 13.16
CA VAL A 407 -12.23 0.61 14.61
C VAL A 407 -13.56 0.21 15.28
N GLN A 408 -14.70 0.70 14.76
CA GLN A 408 -16.01 0.34 15.29
C GLN A 408 -16.32 -1.15 15.04
N LEU A 409 -16.02 -1.67 13.85
CA LEU A 409 -16.21 -3.09 13.52
C LEU A 409 -15.45 -4.01 14.48
N ILE A 410 -14.17 -3.71 14.73
CA ILE A 410 -13.34 -4.51 15.64
C ILE A 410 -13.81 -4.37 17.09
N LYS A 411 -14.26 -3.18 17.50
CA LYS A 411 -14.89 -2.97 18.80
C LYS A 411 -16.10 -3.87 18.99
N ASP A 412 -17.02 -3.86 18.04
CA ASP A 412 -18.26 -4.64 18.10
C ASP A 412 -17.95 -6.15 18.11
N TRP A 413 -16.98 -6.57 17.31
CA TRP A 413 -16.52 -7.96 17.26
C TRP A 413 -15.93 -8.42 18.61
N ILE A 414 -15.01 -7.66 19.21
CA ILE A 414 -14.44 -7.96 20.53
C ILE A 414 -15.55 -8.05 21.56
N THR A 415 -16.48 -7.08 21.56
CA THR A 415 -17.60 -7.03 22.50
C THR A 415 -18.52 -8.25 22.37
N SER A 416 -18.66 -8.80 21.17
CA SER A 416 -19.53 -9.95 20.89
C SER A 416 -18.96 -11.30 21.35
N ILE A 417 -17.66 -11.36 21.65
CA ILE A 417 -16.97 -12.60 22.08
C ILE A 417 -17.04 -12.72 23.61
N PRO A 418 -17.79 -13.69 24.18
CA PRO A 418 -18.01 -13.74 25.63
C PRO A 418 -16.81 -14.32 26.40
N SER A 419 -16.01 -15.17 25.77
CA SER A 419 -14.84 -15.83 26.35
C SER A 419 -13.86 -16.27 25.24
N CYS A 420 -12.63 -16.56 25.62
CA CYS A 420 -11.70 -17.24 24.71
C CYS A 420 -12.24 -18.62 24.33
N PRO A 421 -12.25 -18.96 23.03
CA PRO A 421 -12.70 -20.26 22.55
C PRO A 421 -11.72 -21.38 22.88
#